data_050f698c044bfde85ba16abb698615a0
#
_entry.id   050f698c044bfde85ba16abb698615a0
#
_cell.length_a   1.000
_cell.length_b   1.000
_cell.length_c   1.000
_cell.angle_alpha   90.00
_cell.angle_beta   90.00
_cell.angle_gamma   90.00
#
_symmetry.space_group_name_H-M   'P 1'
#
loop_
_entity.id
_entity.type
_entity.pdbx_description
1 polymer ?
#
loop_
_entity_poly.entity_id
_entity_poly.type
_entity_poly.pdbx_seq_one_letter_code
_entity_poly.pdbx_strand_id
1 'polypeptide(L)'
;MTTKVGPLSGLRVIDWTVWQQGPVAGAMLGDLGADVIKVESRNGGDSGRAMLAFENGPSPYFEVNNRNKRGITIDLKKPEGVDLLKKLIAESDVFIQNFRPTIAESLGLDYDTLRAENPGLIYGSASAYGHKGPERTSRAYDLLGQARSGILLAPGTNELTVPDGGLADQMGAIMLAYGVLAAVVAKERHGVGQRVDTSLFGSMLALRALPLARAIMTVDGVEAPMPFIQHSGGAIANRLEPGNPLWNHYLCADDSWITLAMVQSDPHWSDFLKALGNPETLTADPRFTDHVVRCQNAGACVPLLDEIFATRPRAEWLSRFREVGDLPITGINSTADAANDPQAIANEYVTSFDHPAVGPLRVPGFPITLSETPASIRYPAPEYGEHTETILLEVLKMDWDEITALRELKVI
;
A
#
# COMPACT_ATOMS: atom_id res chain seq x y z
N MET A 1 -6.61 -29.52 15.08
CA MET A 1 -5.81 -28.29 15.09
C MET A 1 -6.76 -27.18 15.47
N THR A 2 -6.55 -26.48 16.59
CA THR A 2 -7.31 -25.28 16.92
C THR A 2 -6.98 -24.24 15.84
N THR A 3 -7.99 -23.80 15.11
CA THR A 3 -7.87 -22.69 14.17
C THR A 3 -7.29 -21.50 14.94
N LYS A 4 -6.08 -21.06 14.59
CA LYS A 4 -5.50 -19.86 15.18
C LYS A 4 -6.41 -18.68 14.85
N VAL A 5 -6.87 -18.00 15.86
CA VAL A 5 -7.81 -16.88 15.77
C VAL A 5 -6.98 -15.63 15.47
N GLY A 6 -7.36 -14.83 14.48
CA GLY A 6 -6.65 -13.58 14.17
C GLY A 6 -6.76 -12.55 15.30
N PRO A 7 -5.84 -11.58 15.39
CA PRO A 7 -5.78 -10.62 16.52
C PRO A 7 -7.01 -9.72 16.64
N LEU A 8 -7.78 -9.57 15.56
CA LEU A 8 -9.02 -8.77 15.54
C LEU A 8 -10.30 -9.61 15.56
N SER A 9 -10.20 -10.90 15.90
CA SER A 9 -11.39 -11.75 15.99
C SER A 9 -12.36 -11.25 17.04
N GLY A 10 -13.64 -11.14 16.67
CA GLY A 10 -14.69 -10.54 17.48
C GLY A 10 -14.90 -9.05 17.24
N LEU A 11 -13.99 -8.37 16.54
CA LEU A 11 -14.16 -6.99 16.11
C LEU A 11 -15.01 -6.95 14.85
N ARG A 12 -16.06 -6.12 14.82
CA ARG A 12 -16.89 -5.88 13.63
C ARG A 12 -16.62 -4.52 13.02
N VAL A 13 -16.41 -4.53 11.69
CA VAL A 13 -16.13 -3.35 10.89
C VAL A 13 -17.23 -3.17 9.84
N ILE A 14 -17.87 -2.02 9.81
CA ILE A 14 -18.71 -1.61 8.67
C ILE A 14 -17.83 -0.83 7.71
N ASP A 15 -17.70 -1.37 6.51
CA ASP A 15 -16.90 -0.82 5.42
C ASP A 15 -17.82 -0.17 4.37
N TRP A 16 -18.08 1.12 4.52
CA TRP A 16 -18.77 1.94 3.53
C TRP A 16 -17.73 2.72 2.72
N THR A 17 -16.97 2.00 1.92
CA THR A 17 -15.89 2.56 1.08
C THR A 17 -16.01 2.09 -0.36
N VAL A 18 -15.34 2.78 -1.27
CA VAL A 18 -15.29 2.45 -2.70
C VAL A 18 -13.87 2.61 -3.25
N TRP A 19 -13.60 2.01 -4.39
CA TRP A 19 -12.31 2.03 -5.07
C TRP A 19 -11.21 1.28 -4.32
N GLN A 20 -10.15 1.98 -3.84
CA GLN A 20 -8.95 1.32 -3.31
C GLN A 20 -8.61 1.74 -1.87
N GLN A 21 -8.44 3.03 -1.57
CA GLN A 21 -7.93 3.50 -0.28
C GLN A 21 -8.69 2.91 0.93
N GLY A 22 -10.00 3.03 0.95
CA GLY A 22 -10.83 2.47 2.02
C GLY A 22 -10.96 0.96 1.95
N PRO A 23 -11.32 0.37 0.78
CA PRO A 23 -11.46 -1.08 0.65
C PRO A 23 -10.22 -1.87 1.06
N VAL A 24 -9.02 -1.45 0.68
CA VAL A 24 -7.77 -2.13 1.10
C VAL A 24 -7.59 -2.08 2.61
N ALA A 25 -7.90 -0.96 3.28
CA ALA A 25 -7.87 -0.90 4.74
C ALA A 25 -8.83 -1.91 5.38
N GLY A 26 -10.06 -2.01 4.85
CA GLY A 26 -11.03 -3.02 5.26
C GLY A 26 -10.51 -4.45 5.07
N ALA A 27 -9.89 -4.74 3.91
CA ALA A 27 -9.29 -6.05 3.66
C ALA A 27 -8.14 -6.37 4.63
N MET A 28 -7.28 -5.41 4.94
CA MET A 28 -6.21 -5.57 5.95
C MET A 28 -6.76 -5.90 7.34
N LEU A 29 -7.84 -5.25 7.75
CA LEU A 29 -8.52 -5.57 9.02
C LEU A 29 -9.16 -6.97 8.96
N GLY A 30 -9.73 -7.34 7.82
CA GLY A 30 -10.24 -8.68 7.54
C GLY A 30 -9.16 -9.76 7.60
N ASP A 31 -7.99 -9.53 7.00
CA ASP A 31 -6.84 -10.44 7.05
C ASP A 31 -6.40 -10.71 8.50
N LEU A 32 -6.52 -9.72 9.36
CA LEU A 32 -6.25 -9.82 10.80
C LEU A 32 -7.39 -10.45 11.61
N GLY A 33 -8.47 -10.86 10.98
CA GLY A 33 -9.54 -11.64 11.62
C GLY A 33 -10.83 -10.89 11.95
N ALA A 34 -10.93 -9.59 11.64
CA ALA A 34 -12.16 -8.82 11.84
C ALA A 34 -13.32 -9.36 10.97
N ASP A 35 -14.55 -9.21 11.46
CA ASP A 35 -15.80 -9.40 10.70
C ASP A 35 -16.09 -8.12 9.92
N VAL A 36 -15.65 -8.05 8.66
CA VAL A 36 -15.80 -6.85 7.82
C VAL A 36 -17.03 -6.97 6.93
N ILE A 37 -17.96 -6.05 7.10
CA ILE A 37 -19.19 -5.94 6.30
C ILE A 37 -19.05 -4.79 5.32
N LYS A 38 -18.89 -5.14 4.03
CA LYS A 38 -18.83 -4.16 2.94
C LYS A 38 -20.23 -3.74 2.55
N VAL A 39 -20.49 -2.45 2.66
CA VAL A 39 -21.76 -1.84 2.25
C VAL A 39 -21.62 -1.24 0.86
N GLU A 40 -22.39 -1.77 -0.08
CA GLU A 40 -22.41 -1.32 -1.45
C GLU A 40 -23.75 -0.67 -1.82
N SER A 41 -23.70 0.26 -2.78
CA SER A 41 -24.92 0.82 -3.36
C SER A 41 -25.76 -0.28 -4.02
N ARG A 42 -27.05 -0.35 -3.72
CA ARG A 42 -27.98 -1.25 -4.42
C ARG A 42 -28.04 -0.99 -5.93
N ASN A 43 -27.64 0.18 -6.38
CA ASN A 43 -27.65 0.55 -7.79
C ASN A 43 -26.21 0.63 -8.32
N GLY A 44 -25.66 -0.50 -8.72
CA GLY A 44 -24.36 -0.60 -9.40
C GLY A 44 -23.16 -0.96 -8.54
N GLY A 45 -23.30 -1.08 -7.22
CA GLY A 45 -22.21 -1.53 -6.34
C GLY A 45 -21.00 -0.58 -6.27
N ASP A 46 -19.85 -1.15 -5.97
CA ASP A 46 -18.55 -0.49 -6.04
C ASP A 46 -18.03 -0.52 -7.48
N SER A 47 -17.67 0.64 -8.01
CA SER A 47 -17.11 0.75 -9.36
C SER A 47 -15.83 -0.06 -9.57
N GLY A 48 -15.13 -0.40 -8.49
CA GLY A 48 -13.96 -1.29 -8.51
C GLY A 48 -14.25 -2.69 -9.08
N ARG A 49 -15.53 -3.15 -9.06
CA ARG A 49 -15.92 -4.43 -9.66
C ARG A 49 -15.68 -4.50 -11.18
N ALA A 50 -15.74 -3.36 -11.87
CA ALA A 50 -15.51 -3.27 -13.31
C ALA A 50 -14.03 -3.04 -13.68
N MET A 51 -13.17 -2.70 -12.70
CA MET A 51 -11.76 -2.44 -12.96
C MET A 51 -11.00 -3.75 -13.21
N LEU A 52 -10.29 -3.82 -14.35
CA LEU A 52 -9.51 -4.98 -14.75
C LEU A 52 -10.29 -6.32 -14.75
N ALA A 53 -11.63 -6.25 -14.85
CA ALA A 53 -12.45 -7.44 -14.83
C ALA A 53 -12.19 -8.32 -16.06
N PHE A 54 -12.08 -9.63 -15.86
CA PHE A 54 -12.11 -10.59 -16.96
C PHE A 54 -13.51 -10.63 -17.58
N GLU A 55 -13.60 -10.94 -18.86
CA GLU A 55 -14.89 -10.99 -19.60
C GLU A 55 -15.92 -11.92 -18.92
N ASN A 56 -15.44 -13.04 -18.35
CA ASN A 56 -16.28 -14.02 -17.66
C ASN A 56 -15.63 -14.45 -16.32
N GLY A 57 -15.11 -13.52 -15.55
CA GLY A 57 -14.43 -13.83 -14.31
C GLY A 57 -14.37 -12.66 -13.33
N PRO A 58 -13.79 -12.87 -12.15
CA PRO A 58 -13.66 -11.84 -11.13
C PRO A 58 -12.74 -10.71 -11.60
N SER A 59 -12.91 -9.54 -11.00
CA SER A 59 -11.98 -8.44 -11.14
C SER A 59 -10.79 -8.65 -10.19
N PRO A 60 -9.55 -8.82 -10.68
CA PRO A 60 -8.37 -8.89 -9.82
C PRO A 60 -8.24 -7.69 -8.89
N TYR A 61 -8.61 -6.51 -9.36
CA TYR A 61 -8.64 -5.30 -8.56
C TYR A 61 -9.62 -5.41 -7.39
N PHE A 62 -10.85 -5.88 -7.66
CA PHE A 62 -11.86 -6.04 -6.62
C PHE A 62 -11.50 -7.14 -5.62
N GLU A 63 -10.98 -8.27 -6.10
CA GLU A 63 -10.55 -9.40 -5.27
C GLU A 63 -9.48 -8.98 -4.26
N VAL A 64 -8.42 -8.33 -4.71
CA VAL A 64 -7.32 -7.91 -3.83
C VAL A 64 -7.80 -6.90 -2.79
N ASN A 65 -8.72 -6.00 -3.17
CA ASN A 65 -9.18 -4.92 -2.31
C ASN A 65 -10.33 -5.31 -1.36
N ASN A 66 -11.00 -6.45 -1.61
CA ASN A 66 -12.22 -6.81 -0.87
C ASN A 66 -12.25 -8.23 -0.32
N ARG A 67 -11.14 -8.98 -0.38
CA ARG A 67 -11.04 -10.28 0.28
C ARG A 67 -11.39 -10.19 1.77
N ASN A 68 -11.82 -11.30 2.36
CA ASN A 68 -12.18 -11.40 3.78
C ASN A 68 -13.33 -10.48 4.22
N LYS A 69 -14.23 -10.08 3.29
CA LYS A 69 -15.42 -9.28 3.60
C LYS A 69 -16.69 -10.05 3.31
N ARG A 70 -17.77 -9.69 4.03
CA ARG A 70 -19.14 -10.06 3.70
C ARG A 70 -19.82 -8.88 3.03
N GLY A 71 -20.56 -9.09 1.94
CA GLY A 71 -21.18 -8.02 1.15
C GLY A 71 -22.67 -7.84 1.46
N ILE A 72 -23.09 -6.60 1.67
CA ILE A 72 -24.49 -6.19 1.74
C ILE A 72 -24.75 -5.03 0.78
N THR A 73 -25.92 -5.02 0.13
CA THR A 73 -26.37 -3.91 -0.70
C THR A 73 -27.42 -3.09 0.02
N ILE A 74 -27.26 -1.76 0.02
CA ILE A 74 -28.22 -0.82 0.63
C ILE A 74 -28.40 0.40 -0.27
N ASP A 75 -29.67 0.81 -0.49
CA ASP A 75 -29.97 2.06 -1.18
C ASP A 75 -30.01 3.23 -0.20
N LEU A 76 -28.89 3.92 -0.05
CA LEU A 76 -28.77 5.09 0.83
C LEU A 76 -29.45 6.37 0.29
N LYS A 77 -30.08 6.31 -0.86
CA LYS A 77 -30.95 7.39 -1.34
C LYS A 77 -32.32 7.37 -0.64
N LYS A 78 -32.62 6.30 0.07
CA LYS A 78 -33.86 6.10 0.83
C LYS A 78 -33.58 6.30 2.32
N PRO A 79 -34.46 7.00 3.03
CA PRO A 79 -34.33 7.14 4.48
C PRO A 79 -34.20 5.81 5.22
N GLU A 80 -35.00 4.82 4.81
CA GLU A 80 -34.99 3.46 5.39
C GLU A 80 -33.62 2.77 5.21
N GLY A 81 -32.93 3.05 4.08
CA GLY A 81 -31.58 2.53 3.85
C GLY A 81 -30.54 3.19 4.74
N VAL A 82 -30.65 4.50 4.97
CA VAL A 82 -29.79 5.21 5.91
C VAL A 82 -30.01 4.71 7.34
N ASP A 83 -31.26 4.53 7.74
CA ASP A 83 -31.63 3.99 9.07
C ASP A 83 -31.11 2.56 9.25
N LEU A 84 -31.20 1.73 8.21
CA LEU A 84 -30.66 0.37 8.22
C LEU A 84 -29.12 0.38 8.42
N LEU A 85 -28.41 1.25 7.70
CA LEU A 85 -26.96 1.38 7.87
C LEU A 85 -26.59 1.89 9.27
N LYS A 86 -27.32 2.85 9.82
CA LYS A 86 -27.11 3.32 11.21
C LYS A 86 -27.29 2.20 12.22
N LYS A 87 -28.30 1.35 12.08
CA LYS A 87 -28.50 0.19 12.95
C LYS A 87 -27.29 -0.78 12.86
N LEU A 88 -26.77 -1.04 11.66
CA LEU A 88 -25.57 -1.88 11.50
C LEU A 88 -24.34 -1.26 12.17
N ILE A 89 -24.16 0.06 12.08
CA ILE A 89 -23.06 0.79 12.71
C ILE A 89 -23.20 0.75 14.24
N ALA A 90 -24.40 0.86 14.76
CA ALA A 90 -24.66 0.79 16.21
C ALA A 90 -24.25 -0.57 16.82
N GLU A 91 -24.37 -1.65 16.06
CA GLU A 91 -23.99 -3.02 16.44
C GLU A 91 -22.54 -3.37 16.05
N SER A 92 -21.70 -2.34 15.80
CA SER A 92 -20.34 -2.53 15.30
C SER A 92 -19.31 -1.73 16.08
N ASP A 93 -18.04 -2.15 16.02
CA ASP A 93 -16.94 -1.50 16.72
C ASP A 93 -16.30 -0.38 15.92
N VAL A 94 -16.25 -0.58 14.60
CA VAL A 94 -15.55 0.30 13.65
C VAL A 94 -16.45 0.59 12.46
N PHE A 95 -16.48 1.83 12.05
CA PHE A 95 -17.05 2.27 10.77
C PHE A 95 -15.96 2.96 9.96
N ILE A 96 -15.74 2.53 8.73
CA ILE A 96 -14.80 3.17 7.81
C ILE A 96 -15.51 3.70 6.57
N GLN A 97 -15.10 4.88 6.11
CA GLN A 97 -15.63 5.51 4.90
C GLN A 97 -14.55 6.31 4.16
N ASN A 98 -14.70 6.46 2.83
CA ASN A 98 -13.80 7.28 2.00
C ASN A 98 -14.55 8.23 1.06
N PHE A 99 -15.78 8.57 1.40
CA PHE A 99 -16.54 9.61 0.72
C PHE A 99 -16.13 11.01 1.19
N ARG A 100 -16.48 12.02 0.42
CA ARG A 100 -16.29 13.41 0.85
C ARG A 100 -17.06 13.69 2.14
N PRO A 101 -16.54 14.50 3.07
CA PRO A 101 -17.22 14.82 4.32
C PRO A 101 -18.68 15.26 4.14
N THR A 102 -18.95 16.09 3.13
CA THR A 102 -20.29 16.57 2.81
C THR A 102 -21.30 15.46 2.48
N ILE A 103 -20.86 14.30 1.97
CA ILE A 103 -21.74 13.17 1.69
C ILE A 103 -22.12 12.47 2.99
N ALA A 104 -21.16 12.16 3.85
CA ALA A 104 -21.43 11.57 5.15
C ALA A 104 -22.30 12.50 6.01
N GLU A 105 -22.00 13.79 6.05
CA GLU A 105 -22.79 14.83 6.74
C GLU A 105 -24.24 14.89 6.24
N SER A 106 -24.45 14.88 4.92
CA SER A 106 -25.80 14.95 4.32
C SER A 106 -26.67 13.72 4.61
N LEU A 107 -26.06 12.57 4.90
CA LEU A 107 -26.75 11.33 5.26
C LEU A 107 -26.86 11.14 6.79
N GLY A 108 -26.29 12.04 7.61
CA GLY A 108 -26.19 11.86 9.05
C GLY A 108 -25.34 10.65 9.43
N LEU A 109 -24.32 10.35 8.62
CA LEU A 109 -23.31 9.30 8.83
C LEU A 109 -21.97 9.91 9.23
N ASP A 110 -21.95 11.14 9.68
CA ASP A 110 -20.77 11.81 10.24
C ASP A 110 -20.48 11.31 11.67
N TYR A 111 -19.26 11.59 12.13
CA TYR A 111 -18.77 11.09 13.41
C TYR A 111 -19.61 11.55 14.60
N ASP A 112 -19.98 12.84 14.65
CA ASP A 112 -20.69 13.39 15.80
C ASP A 112 -22.10 12.80 15.93
N THR A 113 -22.78 12.60 14.80
CA THR A 113 -24.09 11.94 14.75
C THR A 113 -24.00 10.48 15.20
N LEU A 114 -23.07 9.70 14.65
CA LEU A 114 -22.95 8.27 14.95
C LEU A 114 -22.42 8.02 16.37
N ARG A 115 -21.53 8.87 16.87
CA ARG A 115 -21.02 8.78 18.25
C ARG A 115 -22.10 8.99 19.29
N ALA A 116 -23.12 9.79 19.00
CA ALA A 116 -24.22 10.00 19.93
C ALA A 116 -25.00 8.69 20.20
N GLU A 117 -25.09 7.82 19.21
CA GLU A 117 -25.74 6.50 19.32
C GLU A 117 -24.77 5.40 19.81
N ASN A 118 -23.51 5.45 19.39
CA ASN A 118 -22.46 4.51 19.79
C ASN A 118 -21.20 5.27 20.28
N PRO A 119 -21.13 5.64 21.57
CA PRO A 119 -19.98 6.38 22.14
C PRO A 119 -18.63 5.63 22.03
N GLY A 120 -18.69 4.30 21.91
CA GLY A 120 -17.52 3.43 21.72
C GLY A 120 -17.07 3.26 20.29
N LEU A 121 -17.73 3.92 19.33
CA LEU A 121 -17.45 3.78 17.91
C LEU A 121 -16.06 4.32 17.53
N ILE A 122 -15.30 3.53 16.77
CA ILE A 122 -14.11 3.97 16.05
C ILE A 122 -14.55 4.36 14.64
N TYR A 123 -14.39 5.64 14.30
CA TYR A 123 -14.81 6.19 13.02
C TYR A 123 -13.59 6.47 12.13
N GLY A 124 -13.33 5.62 11.15
CA GLY A 124 -12.23 5.81 10.18
C GLY A 124 -12.70 6.61 8.96
N SER A 125 -12.05 7.74 8.70
CA SER A 125 -12.31 8.59 7.54
C SER A 125 -11.08 8.72 6.66
N ALA A 126 -11.21 8.33 5.39
CA ALA A 126 -10.16 8.43 4.39
C ALA A 126 -10.56 9.48 3.34
N SER A 127 -9.90 10.60 3.31
CA SER A 127 -10.22 11.72 2.43
C SER A 127 -9.13 11.98 1.39
N ALA A 128 -9.38 12.93 0.49
CA ALA A 128 -8.38 13.37 -0.48
C ALA A 128 -7.23 14.16 0.18
N TYR A 129 -7.58 15.23 0.92
CA TYR A 129 -6.62 16.23 1.40
C TYR A 129 -6.66 16.48 2.91
N GLY A 130 -7.46 15.70 3.66
CA GLY A 130 -7.65 15.88 5.10
C GLY A 130 -8.97 16.56 5.44
N HIS A 131 -9.31 16.53 6.73
CA HIS A 131 -10.59 17.03 7.23
C HIS A 131 -10.56 18.55 7.58
N LYS A 132 -9.42 19.20 7.43
CA LYS A 132 -9.22 20.64 7.70
C LYS A 132 -8.68 21.35 6.45
N GLY A 133 -8.75 22.68 6.49
CA GLY A 133 -8.19 23.52 5.44
C GLY A 133 -9.11 23.74 4.24
N PRO A 134 -8.67 24.54 3.27
CA PRO A 134 -9.50 25.01 2.15
C PRO A 134 -9.92 23.88 1.20
N GLU A 135 -9.16 22.78 1.14
CA GLU A 135 -9.40 21.65 0.25
C GLU A 135 -10.19 20.49 0.89
N ARG A 136 -10.76 20.70 2.07
CA ARG A 136 -11.49 19.68 2.85
C ARG A 136 -12.55 18.94 2.04
N THR A 137 -13.22 19.62 1.11
CA THR A 137 -14.31 19.08 0.29
C THR A 137 -13.93 18.79 -1.16
N SER A 138 -12.68 19.03 -1.53
CA SER A 138 -12.19 18.84 -2.89
C SER A 138 -12.13 17.35 -3.27
N ARG A 139 -12.38 17.09 -4.55
CA ARG A 139 -12.31 15.73 -5.12
C ARG A 139 -10.87 15.39 -5.45
N ALA A 140 -10.48 14.16 -5.20
CA ALA A 140 -9.24 13.58 -5.72
C ALA A 140 -9.38 12.09 -5.93
N TYR A 141 -8.47 11.58 -6.72
CA TYR A 141 -8.10 10.17 -6.85
C TYR A 141 -6.61 10.06 -6.59
N ASP A 142 -6.09 8.85 -6.57
CA ASP A 142 -4.71 8.50 -6.32
C ASP A 142 -3.68 9.46 -6.93
N LEU A 143 -3.74 9.68 -8.25
CA LEU A 143 -2.78 10.51 -8.97
C LEU A 143 -2.70 11.95 -8.45
N LEU A 144 -3.79 12.51 -7.94
CA LEU A 144 -3.80 13.87 -7.39
C LEU A 144 -3.12 13.94 -6.02
N GLY A 145 -3.24 12.88 -5.21
CA GLY A 145 -2.48 12.72 -3.98
C GLY A 145 -0.98 12.61 -4.24
N GLN A 146 -0.62 11.82 -5.24
CA GLN A 146 0.77 11.70 -5.70
C GLN A 146 1.30 13.07 -6.20
N ALA A 147 0.60 13.73 -7.11
CA ALA A 147 1.02 14.99 -7.69
C ALA A 147 1.29 16.07 -6.63
N ARG A 148 0.36 16.25 -5.68
CA ARG A 148 0.51 17.26 -4.61
C ARG A 148 1.63 16.95 -3.63
N SER A 149 2.03 15.70 -3.48
CA SER A 149 3.14 15.32 -2.62
C SER A 149 4.51 15.65 -3.22
N GLY A 150 4.56 15.99 -4.51
CA GLY A 150 5.79 16.25 -5.25
C GLY A 150 6.54 14.98 -5.70
N ILE A 151 5.93 13.76 -5.59
CA ILE A 151 6.59 12.52 -6.02
C ILE A 151 6.71 12.41 -7.54
N LEU A 152 5.87 13.14 -8.27
CA LEU A 152 5.85 13.11 -9.73
C LEU A 152 6.94 13.96 -10.38
N LEU A 153 7.70 14.73 -9.61
CA LEU A 153 8.85 15.46 -10.14
C LEU A 153 10.15 14.77 -9.77
N ALA A 154 11.00 14.57 -10.76
CA ALA A 154 12.36 14.12 -10.52
C ALA A 154 13.11 15.17 -9.67
N PRO A 155 13.83 14.77 -8.60
CA PRO A 155 14.49 15.69 -7.69
C PRO A 155 15.42 16.66 -8.41
N GLY A 156 15.26 17.95 -8.14
CA GLY A 156 16.09 19.01 -8.73
C GLY A 156 15.80 19.33 -10.20
N THR A 157 14.75 18.76 -10.77
CA THR A 157 14.36 18.98 -12.17
C THR A 157 12.89 19.38 -12.30
N ASN A 158 12.46 19.65 -13.52
CA ASN A 158 11.06 19.85 -13.89
C ASN A 158 10.53 18.68 -14.75
N GLU A 159 11.24 17.55 -14.73
CA GLU A 159 10.87 16.36 -15.48
C GLU A 159 9.89 15.49 -14.66
N LEU A 160 8.90 14.95 -15.35
CA LEU A 160 7.91 14.09 -14.73
C LEU A 160 8.45 12.63 -14.61
N THR A 161 8.28 12.08 -13.42
CA THR A 161 8.38 10.65 -13.19
C THR A 161 7.01 10.16 -12.72
N VAL A 162 6.45 9.18 -13.41
CA VAL A 162 5.13 8.65 -13.04
C VAL A 162 5.33 7.24 -12.50
N PRO A 163 5.28 7.06 -11.17
CA PRO A 163 5.28 5.72 -10.58
C PRO A 163 3.98 4.99 -10.92
N ASP A 164 3.97 3.68 -10.65
CA ASP A 164 2.78 2.86 -10.83
C ASP A 164 1.57 3.43 -10.09
N GLY A 165 0.38 3.19 -10.66
CA GLY A 165 -0.88 3.67 -10.08
C GLY A 165 -1.20 3.03 -8.72
N GLY A 166 -2.02 3.74 -7.95
CA GLY A 166 -2.50 3.26 -6.66
C GLY A 166 -1.55 3.51 -5.48
N LEU A 167 -0.44 4.24 -5.65
CA LEU A 167 0.54 4.45 -4.58
C LEU A 167 -0.02 5.29 -3.41
N ALA A 168 -0.76 6.35 -3.71
CA ALA A 168 -1.39 7.18 -2.68
C ALA A 168 -2.57 6.46 -2.03
N ASP A 169 -3.35 5.71 -2.81
CA ASP A 169 -4.43 4.87 -2.30
C ASP A 169 -3.89 3.78 -1.38
N GLN A 170 -2.85 3.06 -1.78
CA GLN A 170 -2.26 1.99 -0.99
C GLN A 170 -1.66 2.52 0.32
N MET A 171 -0.88 3.61 0.25
CA MET A 171 -0.33 4.24 1.46
C MET A 171 -1.44 4.81 2.35
N GLY A 172 -2.48 5.40 1.76
CA GLY A 172 -3.67 5.88 2.47
C GLY A 172 -4.41 4.77 3.19
N ALA A 173 -4.53 3.60 2.56
CA ALA A 173 -5.13 2.41 3.17
C ALA A 173 -4.32 1.89 4.37
N ILE A 174 -2.99 1.80 4.22
CA ILE A 174 -2.09 1.40 5.31
C ILE A 174 -2.25 2.37 6.50
N MET A 175 -2.24 3.67 6.24
CA MET A 175 -2.40 4.69 7.30
C MET A 175 -3.77 4.64 7.96
N LEU A 176 -4.84 4.34 7.21
CA LEU A 176 -6.18 4.15 7.77
C LEU A 176 -6.24 2.90 8.66
N ALA A 177 -5.76 1.76 8.19
CA ALA A 177 -5.71 0.53 8.97
C ALA A 177 -4.84 0.70 10.23
N TYR A 178 -3.66 1.31 10.12
CA TYR A 178 -2.79 1.64 11.24
C TYR A 178 -3.49 2.55 12.27
N GLY A 179 -4.16 3.61 11.82
CA GLY A 179 -4.91 4.52 12.68
C GLY A 179 -6.07 3.82 13.39
N VAL A 180 -6.81 2.95 12.69
CA VAL A 180 -7.89 2.13 13.27
C VAL A 180 -7.33 1.19 14.33
N LEU A 181 -6.21 0.50 14.07
CA LEU A 181 -5.56 -0.38 15.05
C LEU A 181 -5.12 0.40 16.30
N ALA A 182 -4.55 1.60 16.14
CA ALA A 182 -4.21 2.46 17.26
C ALA A 182 -5.45 2.87 18.08
N ALA A 183 -6.56 3.14 17.40
CA ALA A 183 -7.84 3.47 18.05
C ALA A 183 -8.45 2.24 18.77
N VAL A 184 -8.31 1.03 18.22
CA VAL A 184 -8.70 -0.22 18.90
C VAL A 184 -7.91 -0.38 20.21
N VAL A 185 -6.59 -0.20 20.17
CA VAL A 185 -5.75 -0.26 21.38
C VAL A 185 -6.18 0.80 22.40
N ALA A 186 -6.51 2.02 21.96
CA ALA A 186 -7.01 3.06 22.85
C ALA A 186 -8.37 2.69 23.47
N LYS A 187 -9.28 2.11 22.68
CA LYS A 187 -10.58 1.61 23.16
C LYS A 187 -10.40 0.51 24.21
N GLU A 188 -9.56 -0.47 23.95
CA GLU A 188 -9.27 -1.58 24.87
C GLU A 188 -8.63 -1.09 26.21
N ARG A 189 -7.71 -0.12 26.12
CA ARG A 189 -6.98 0.36 27.29
C ARG A 189 -7.70 1.44 28.08
N HIS A 190 -8.51 2.27 27.42
CA HIS A 190 -9.06 3.49 27.99
C HIS A 190 -10.57 3.60 27.83
N GLY A 191 -11.23 2.66 27.14
CA GLY A 191 -12.68 2.70 26.88
C GLY A 191 -13.13 3.82 25.93
N VAL A 192 -12.22 4.38 25.11
CA VAL A 192 -12.49 5.56 24.29
C VAL A 192 -12.67 5.19 22.83
N GLY A 193 -13.90 5.35 22.31
CA GLY A 193 -14.13 5.44 20.87
C GLY A 193 -13.66 6.79 20.33
N GLN A 194 -13.18 6.82 19.07
CA GLN A 194 -12.64 8.05 18.51
C GLN A 194 -12.69 8.09 16.98
N ARG A 195 -12.52 9.29 16.43
CA ARG A 195 -12.36 9.52 15.01
C ARG A 195 -10.89 9.36 14.62
N VAL A 196 -10.68 8.71 13.50
CA VAL A 196 -9.39 8.51 12.81
C VAL A 196 -9.51 9.14 11.43
N ASP A 197 -8.74 10.18 11.16
CA ASP A 197 -8.74 10.85 9.86
C ASP A 197 -7.42 10.61 9.13
N THR A 198 -7.51 10.14 7.91
CA THR A 198 -6.38 10.00 6.98
C THR A 198 -6.68 10.71 5.65
N SER A 199 -5.67 10.87 4.83
CA SER A 199 -5.87 11.42 3.49
C SER A 199 -4.81 10.90 2.51
N LEU A 200 -5.14 10.87 1.22
CA LEU A 200 -4.18 10.56 0.15
C LEU A 200 -2.94 11.46 0.26
N PHE A 201 -3.17 12.76 0.34
CA PHE A 201 -2.08 13.74 0.41
C PHE A 201 -1.23 13.59 1.67
N GLY A 202 -1.85 13.49 2.86
CA GLY A 202 -1.11 13.34 4.13
C GLY A 202 -0.32 12.04 4.18
N SER A 203 -0.89 10.95 3.67
CA SER A 203 -0.20 9.65 3.58
C SER A 203 1.00 9.69 2.65
N MET A 204 0.89 10.39 1.51
CA MET A 204 2.01 10.60 0.60
C MET A 204 3.10 11.50 1.19
N LEU A 205 2.75 12.51 2.00
CA LEU A 205 3.74 13.31 2.73
C LEU A 205 4.48 12.47 3.77
N ALA A 206 3.78 11.55 4.45
CA ALA A 206 4.40 10.61 5.39
C ALA A 206 5.35 9.64 4.67
N LEU A 207 4.97 9.11 3.51
CA LEU A 207 5.84 8.27 2.67
C LEU A 207 7.11 9.03 2.25
N ARG A 208 6.98 10.32 1.99
CA ARG A 208 8.07 11.20 1.59
C ARG A 208 8.68 11.99 2.74
N ALA A 209 8.64 11.45 3.95
CA ALA A 209 9.11 12.16 5.15
C ALA A 209 10.55 12.67 5.04
N LEU A 210 11.47 11.91 4.43
CA LEU A 210 12.87 12.32 4.29
C LEU A 210 13.06 13.48 3.29
N PRO A 211 12.58 13.43 2.04
CA PRO A 211 12.60 14.59 1.14
C PRO A 211 11.88 15.82 1.72
N LEU A 212 10.75 15.60 2.39
CA LEU A 212 9.98 16.67 3.02
C LEU A 212 10.78 17.32 4.17
N ALA A 213 11.36 16.51 5.06
CA ALA A 213 12.17 17.02 6.17
C ALA A 213 13.33 17.89 5.66
N ARG A 214 13.99 17.43 4.58
CA ARG A 214 15.07 18.21 3.96
C ARG A 214 14.58 19.56 3.43
N ALA A 215 13.42 19.62 2.79
CA ALA A 215 12.86 20.84 2.24
C ALA A 215 12.40 21.86 3.30
N ILE A 216 11.99 21.38 4.50
CA ILE A 216 11.47 22.26 5.57
C ILE A 216 12.48 22.54 6.69
N MET A 217 13.47 21.66 6.89
CA MET A 217 14.49 21.82 7.92
C MET A 217 15.72 22.49 7.31
N THR A 218 15.66 23.83 7.24
CA THR A 218 16.77 24.65 6.72
C THR A 218 17.48 25.38 7.86
N VAL A 219 18.78 25.60 7.70
CA VAL A 219 19.56 26.47 8.58
C VAL A 219 20.00 27.67 7.76
N ASP A 220 19.66 28.87 8.22
CA ASP A 220 19.91 30.15 7.51
C ASP A 220 19.38 30.15 6.05
N GLY A 221 18.24 29.48 5.81
CA GLY A 221 17.65 29.35 4.48
C GLY A 221 18.36 28.33 3.57
N VAL A 222 19.33 27.59 4.06
CA VAL A 222 20.06 26.56 3.31
C VAL A 222 19.53 25.18 3.70
N GLU A 223 19.13 24.39 2.69
CA GLU A 223 18.76 22.99 2.89
C GLU A 223 19.96 22.16 3.37
N ALA A 224 19.69 21.09 4.12
CA ALA A 224 20.71 20.12 4.48
C ALA A 224 21.42 19.58 3.23
N PRO A 225 22.77 19.48 3.25
CA PRO A 225 23.51 18.97 2.11
C PRO A 225 23.09 17.52 1.82
N MET A 226 23.08 17.16 0.54
CA MET A 226 22.90 15.76 0.14
C MET A 226 24.21 15.01 0.46
N PRO A 227 24.14 13.89 1.17
CA PRO A 227 25.30 13.00 1.29
C PRO A 227 25.68 12.45 -0.10
N PHE A 228 26.89 11.87 -0.23
CA PHE A 228 27.37 11.20 -1.45
C PHE A 228 26.53 9.98 -1.88
N ILE A 229 25.38 9.81 -1.31
CA ILE A 229 24.38 8.86 -1.75
C ILE A 229 23.63 9.51 -2.89
N GLN A 230 23.75 8.96 -4.06
CA GLN A 230 23.08 9.51 -5.22
C GLN A 230 21.57 9.44 -5.06
N HIS A 231 20.94 10.57 -5.20
CA HIS A 231 19.50 10.67 -5.11
C HIS A 231 18.94 10.67 -6.49
N SER A 232 18.97 9.56 -7.04
CA SER A 232 18.32 9.31 -8.30
C SER A 232 16.81 9.13 -8.09
N GLY A 233 16.12 10.19 -7.80
CA GLY A 233 14.72 10.24 -8.15
C GLY A 233 14.55 10.71 -9.58
N GLY A 234 15.58 10.64 -10.42
CA GLY A 234 15.57 11.15 -11.76
C GLY A 234 16.09 10.15 -12.79
N ALA A 235 16.15 10.59 -14.02
CA ALA A 235 16.64 9.81 -15.14
C ALA A 235 18.05 9.24 -14.87
N ILE A 236 18.32 8.08 -15.45
CA ILE A 236 19.62 7.36 -15.41
C ILE A 236 20.80 8.28 -15.76
N ALA A 237 20.56 9.37 -16.52
CA ALA A 237 21.57 10.37 -16.88
C ALA A 237 22.28 11.01 -15.67
N ASN A 238 21.59 11.21 -14.54
CA ASN A 238 22.16 11.86 -13.35
C ASN A 238 23.10 10.98 -12.54
N ARG A 239 23.20 9.69 -12.85
CA ARG A 239 24.08 8.74 -12.14
C ARG A 239 25.59 8.99 -12.39
N LEU A 240 25.95 9.83 -13.38
CA LEU A 240 27.33 10.22 -13.71
C LEU A 240 27.82 11.45 -12.92
N GLU A 241 26.92 12.18 -12.26
CA GLU A 241 27.28 13.31 -11.43
C GLU A 241 27.94 12.87 -10.11
N PRO A 242 28.61 13.79 -9.35
CA PRO A 242 29.26 13.41 -8.11
C PRO A 242 28.33 12.61 -7.22
N GLY A 243 28.58 11.32 -7.11
CA GLY A 243 27.76 10.35 -6.41
C GLY A 243 28.56 9.10 -6.14
N ASN A 244 27.96 8.12 -5.48
CA ASN A 244 28.64 6.87 -5.16
C ASN A 244 28.47 5.84 -6.30
N PRO A 245 29.56 5.45 -7.02
CA PRO A 245 29.45 4.42 -8.06
C PRO A 245 28.90 3.07 -7.57
N LEU A 246 29.07 2.77 -6.28
CA LEU A 246 28.56 1.56 -5.64
C LEU A 246 27.19 1.76 -4.97
N TRP A 247 26.54 2.89 -5.21
CA TRP A 247 25.13 3.13 -4.96
C TRP A 247 24.49 3.54 -6.28
N ASN A 248 24.37 2.60 -7.21
CA ASN A 248 24.03 2.87 -8.60
C ASN A 248 23.43 1.63 -9.29
N HIS A 249 23.03 1.78 -10.54
CA HIS A 249 22.40 0.74 -11.35
C HIS A 249 23.23 0.52 -12.61
N TYR A 250 23.36 -0.74 -13.03
CA TYR A 250 24.17 -1.14 -14.19
C TYR A 250 23.40 -2.09 -15.10
N LEU A 251 23.47 -1.85 -16.42
CA LEU A 251 22.84 -2.70 -17.42
C LEU A 251 23.77 -3.86 -17.75
N CYS A 252 23.24 -5.08 -17.71
CA CYS A 252 23.94 -6.30 -18.04
C CYS A 252 23.80 -6.67 -19.52
N ALA A 253 24.55 -7.67 -19.97
CA ALA A 253 24.59 -8.11 -21.37
C ALA A 253 23.25 -8.65 -21.89
N ASP A 254 22.34 -9.04 -21.01
CA ASP A 254 21.01 -9.59 -21.29
C ASP A 254 19.89 -8.55 -21.15
N ASP A 255 20.21 -7.27 -21.29
CA ASP A 255 19.30 -6.13 -21.12
C ASP A 255 18.58 -6.08 -19.77
N SER A 256 19.10 -6.78 -18.76
CA SER A 256 18.58 -6.73 -17.39
C SER A 256 19.44 -5.86 -16.49
N TRP A 257 18.85 -5.30 -15.44
CA TRP A 257 19.52 -4.37 -14.54
C TRP A 257 19.96 -5.03 -13.24
N ILE A 258 21.11 -4.59 -12.74
CA ILE A 258 21.60 -4.88 -11.39
C ILE A 258 21.71 -3.58 -10.61
N THR A 259 21.42 -3.62 -9.31
CA THR A 259 21.57 -2.48 -8.40
C THR A 259 22.58 -2.79 -7.31
N LEU A 260 23.42 -1.82 -7.03
CA LEU A 260 24.40 -1.81 -5.96
C LEU A 260 23.92 -0.83 -4.86
N ALA A 261 24.02 -1.21 -3.59
CA ALA A 261 23.56 -0.40 -2.46
C ALA A 261 24.61 -0.29 -1.34
N MET A 262 25.85 -0.02 -1.69
CA MET A 262 26.98 0.10 -0.75
C MET A 262 27.17 1.55 -0.33
N VAL A 263 26.49 1.99 0.74
CA VAL A 263 26.57 3.38 1.26
C VAL A 263 28.01 3.78 1.58
N GLN A 264 28.75 2.90 2.24
CA GLN A 264 30.19 3.00 2.53
C GLN A 264 30.87 1.95 1.66
N SER A 265 31.53 2.37 0.59
CA SER A 265 32.05 1.40 -0.41
C SER A 265 33.38 0.75 -0.05
N ASP A 266 34.20 1.34 0.83
CA ASP A 266 35.54 0.83 1.15
C ASP A 266 35.55 -0.59 1.73
N PRO A 267 34.69 -0.95 2.69
CA PRO A 267 34.66 -2.31 3.22
C PRO A 267 34.37 -3.38 2.18
N HIS A 268 33.67 -3.01 1.11
CA HIS A 268 33.22 -3.90 0.05
C HIS A 268 34.10 -3.88 -1.20
N TRP A 269 34.96 -2.88 -1.34
CA TRP A 269 35.68 -2.60 -2.58
C TRP A 269 36.55 -3.76 -3.05
N SER A 270 37.32 -4.37 -2.15
CA SER A 270 38.18 -5.50 -2.47
C SER A 270 37.41 -6.71 -3.00
N ASP A 271 36.31 -7.08 -2.35
CA ASP A 271 35.50 -8.23 -2.76
C ASP A 271 34.70 -7.92 -4.02
N PHE A 272 34.23 -6.68 -4.15
CA PHE A 272 33.62 -6.20 -5.40
C PHE A 272 34.56 -6.33 -6.59
N LEU A 273 35.81 -5.86 -6.46
CA LEU A 273 36.83 -6.01 -7.52
C LEU A 273 37.12 -7.47 -7.86
N LYS A 274 37.22 -8.36 -6.86
CA LYS A 274 37.40 -9.81 -7.09
C LYS A 274 36.27 -10.39 -7.92
N ALA A 275 35.02 -10.06 -7.59
CA ALA A 275 33.86 -10.51 -8.39
C ALA A 275 33.91 -10.03 -9.85
N LEU A 276 34.42 -8.81 -10.07
CA LEU A 276 34.62 -8.28 -11.41
C LEU A 276 35.81 -8.92 -12.14
N GLY A 277 36.68 -9.69 -11.47
CA GLY A 277 37.89 -10.28 -12.00
C GLY A 277 39.12 -9.38 -11.89
N ASN A 278 39.13 -8.45 -10.96
CA ASN A 278 40.23 -7.50 -10.69
C ASN A 278 40.67 -6.70 -11.93
N PRO A 279 39.75 -5.97 -12.59
CA PRO A 279 40.12 -5.22 -13.79
C PRO A 279 41.16 -4.14 -13.47
N GLU A 280 42.28 -4.12 -14.22
CA GLU A 280 43.39 -3.20 -14.01
C GLU A 280 42.93 -1.72 -14.08
N THR A 281 41.96 -1.44 -14.94
CA THR A 281 41.33 -0.12 -15.08
C THR A 281 40.70 0.42 -13.81
N LEU A 282 40.34 -0.45 -12.85
CA LEU A 282 39.80 -0.05 -11.55
C LEU A 282 40.82 -0.23 -10.41
N THR A 283 41.67 -1.28 -10.50
CA THR A 283 42.62 -1.61 -9.40
C THR A 283 43.85 -0.71 -9.40
N ALA A 284 44.32 -0.24 -10.54
CA ALA A 284 45.51 0.58 -10.67
C ALA A 284 45.24 2.09 -10.71
N ASP A 285 44.01 2.50 -10.83
CA ASP A 285 43.65 3.91 -11.00
C ASP A 285 43.58 4.62 -9.63
N PRO A 286 44.43 5.64 -9.39
CA PRO A 286 44.46 6.38 -8.11
C PRO A 286 43.16 7.15 -7.83
N ARG A 287 42.29 7.36 -8.83
CA ARG A 287 40.98 7.99 -8.66
C ARG A 287 39.95 7.12 -7.96
N PHE A 288 40.28 5.83 -7.69
CA PHE A 288 39.33 4.88 -7.12
C PHE A 288 39.82 4.23 -5.82
N THR A 289 40.84 4.78 -5.18
CA THR A 289 41.52 4.21 -4.00
C THR A 289 40.63 4.08 -2.77
N ASP A 290 39.80 5.08 -2.52
CA ASP A 290 38.91 5.12 -1.37
C ASP A 290 37.53 5.65 -1.74
N HIS A 291 36.58 5.53 -0.80
CA HIS A 291 35.18 5.91 -0.99
C HIS A 291 35.02 7.37 -1.45
N VAL A 292 35.70 8.30 -0.78
CA VAL A 292 35.54 9.73 -1.07
C VAL A 292 36.07 10.07 -2.45
N VAL A 293 37.28 9.56 -2.77
CA VAL A 293 37.89 9.81 -4.07
C VAL A 293 37.10 9.15 -5.19
N ARG A 294 36.55 7.93 -4.99
CA ARG A 294 35.64 7.31 -5.95
C ARG A 294 34.40 8.12 -6.21
N CYS A 295 33.77 8.64 -5.16
CA CYS A 295 32.59 9.49 -5.27
C CYS A 295 32.87 10.80 -6.05
N GLN A 296 34.02 11.42 -5.78
CA GLN A 296 34.46 12.62 -6.52
C GLN A 296 34.74 12.34 -7.99
N ASN A 297 35.12 11.12 -8.33
CA ASN A 297 35.44 10.66 -9.68
C ASN A 297 34.37 9.73 -10.26
N ALA A 298 33.13 9.80 -9.79
CA ALA A 298 32.02 8.95 -10.25
C ALA A 298 31.86 9.00 -11.78
N GLY A 299 31.98 10.17 -12.40
CA GLY A 299 31.90 10.34 -13.85
C GLY A 299 32.96 9.58 -14.64
N ALA A 300 34.09 9.20 -14.01
CA ALA A 300 35.11 8.33 -14.62
C ALA A 300 34.89 6.85 -14.25
N CYS A 301 34.42 6.57 -13.02
CA CYS A 301 34.24 5.21 -12.53
C CYS A 301 33.01 4.53 -13.14
N VAL A 302 31.88 5.23 -13.21
CA VAL A 302 30.60 4.66 -13.69
C VAL A 302 30.66 4.14 -15.11
N PRO A 303 31.24 4.84 -16.10
CA PRO A 303 31.36 4.32 -17.46
C PRO A 303 32.20 3.03 -17.55
N LEU A 304 33.29 2.91 -16.75
CA LEU A 304 34.09 1.68 -16.69
C LEU A 304 33.28 0.51 -16.13
N LEU A 305 32.47 0.77 -15.11
CA LEU A 305 31.56 -0.24 -14.56
C LEU A 305 30.46 -0.60 -15.54
N ASP A 306 29.93 0.34 -16.33
CA ASP A 306 28.98 0.06 -17.41
C ASP A 306 29.56 -0.91 -18.43
N GLU A 307 30.78 -0.64 -18.90
CA GLU A 307 31.47 -1.52 -19.84
C GLU A 307 31.67 -2.93 -19.26
N ILE A 308 32.05 -3.03 -18.00
CA ILE A 308 32.26 -4.31 -17.32
C ILE A 308 30.93 -5.07 -17.15
N PHE A 309 29.89 -4.44 -16.63
CA PHE A 309 28.59 -5.08 -16.43
C PHE A 309 27.94 -5.54 -17.74
N ALA A 310 28.13 -4.81 -18.84
CA ALA A 310 27.66 -5.18 -20.16
C ALA A 310 28.32 -6.43 -20.74
N THR A 311 29.37 -7.01 -20.12
CA THR A 311 30.08 -8.19 -20.62
C THR A 311 29.40 -9.51 -20.27
N ARG A 312 28.46 -9.56 -19.31
CA ARG A 312 27.84 -10.80 -18.81
C ARG A 312 26.38 -10.61 -18.51
N PRO A 313 25.55 -11.67 -18.56
CA PRO A 313 24.17 -11.63 -18.12
C PRO A 313 24.06 -11.45 -16.58
N ARG A 314 22.95 -10.86 -16.15
CA ARG A 314 22.65 -10.57 -14.73
C ARG A 314 22.85 -11.77 -13.82
N ALA A 315 22.35 -12.93 -14.22
CA ALA A 315 22.43 -14.15 -13.41
C ALA A 315 23.88 -14.57 -13.11
N GLU A 316 24.79 -14.42 -14.09
CA GLU A 316 26.20 -14.73 -13.92
C GLU A 316 26.85 -13.73 -12.96
N TRP A 317 26.57 -12.41 -13.09
CA TRP A 317 27.08 -11.42 -12.15
C TRP A 317 26.63 -11.69 -10.72
N LEU A 318 25.35 -11.97 -10.50
CA LEU A 318 24.82 -12.27 -9.16
C LEU A 318 25.43 -13.55 -8.57
N SER A 319 25.78 -14.56 -9.40
CA SER A 319 26.52 -15.75 -8.93
C SER A 319 27.93 -15.39 -8.48
N ARG A 320 28.67 -14.65 -9.28
CA ARG A 320 30.03 -14.21 -8.96
C ARG A 320 30.11 -13.37 -7.70
N PHE A 321 29.15 -12.46 -7.50
CA PHE A 321 29.08 -11.67 -6.27
C PHE A 321 28.83 -12.54 -5.04
N ARG A 322 27.96 -13.54 -5.13
CA ARG A 322 27.72 -14.49 -4.04
C ARG A 322 28.94 -15.36 -3.68
N GLU A 323 29.78 -15.66 -4.62
CA GLU A 323 31.02 -16.44 -4.41
C GLU A 323 32.06 -15.69 -3.60
N VAL A 324 32.10 -14.37 -3.68
CA VAL A 324 33.10 -13.55 -2.95
C VAL A 324 32.63 -13.09 -1.58
N GLY A 325 31.32 -13.07 -1.32
CA GLY A 325 30.77 -12.65 -0.03
C GLY A 325 29.36 -12.11 -0.08
N ASP A 326 28.91 -11.57 1.05
CA ASP A 326 27.59 -10.95 1.21
C ASP A 326 27.67 -9.45 0.86
N LEU A 327 27.65 -9.16 -0.43
CA LEU A 327 27.64 -7.80 -0.92
C LEU A 327 26.19 -7.32 -1.11
N PRO A 328 25.85 -6.05 -0.73
CA PRO A 328 24.51 -5.50 -0.91
C PRO A 328 24.21 -5.19 -2.39
N ILE A 329 23.95 -6.24 -3.14
CA ILE A 329 23.71 -6.25 -4.60
C ILE A 329 22.49 -7.10 -4.90
N THR A 330 21.62 -6.65 -5.82
CA THR A 330 20.50 -7.44 -6.30
C THR A 330 20.16 -7.11 -7.76
N GLY A 331 19.40 -7.98 -8.41
CA GLY A 331 18.78 -7.68 -9.70
C GLY A 331 17.56 -6.78 -9.54
N ILE A 332 17.30 -5.93 -10.54
CA ILE A 332 16.04 -5.19 -10.62
C ILE A 332 15.02 -6.12 -11.30
N ASN A 333 13.97 -6.44 -10.59
CA ASN A 333 12.91 -7.33 -11.06
C ASN A 333 11.78 -6.55 -11.74
N SER A 334 11.17 -7.17 -12.74
CA SER A 334 9.82 -6.78 -13.18
C SER A 334 8.78 -7.19 -12.11
N THR A 335 7.56 -6.66 -12.20
CA THR A 335 6.45 -7.10 -11.32
C THR A 335 6.18 -8.60 -11.46
N ALA A 336 6.31 -9.15 -12.66
CA ALA A 336 6.15 -10.59 -12.91
C ALA A 336 7.26 -11.41 -12.24
N ASP A 337 8.52 -10.94 -12.28
CA ASP A 337 9.63 -11.59 -11.59
C ASP A 337 9.45 -11.53 -10.07
N ALA A 338 9.04 -10.37 -9.53
CA ALA A 338 8.77 -10.20 -8.11
C ALA A 338 7.65 -11.13 -7.62
N ALA A 339 6.61 -11.34 -8.43
CA ALA A 339 5.54 -12.28 -8.11
C ALA A 339 6.00 -13.75 -8.08
N ASN A 340 7.12 -14.08 -8.72
CA ASN A 340 7.69 -15.42 -8.77
C ASN A 340 9.00 -15.55 -7.97
N ASP A 341 9.39 -14.50 -7.25
CA ASP A 341 10.60 -14.49 -6.45
C ASP A 341 10.51 -15.55 -5.33
N PRO A 342 11.48 -16.47 -5.21
CA PRO A 342 11.48 -17.51 -4.18
C PRO A 342 11.40 -16.97 -2.76
N GLN A 343 11.98 -15.77 -2.50
CA GLN A 343 11.93 -15.14 -1.18
C GLN A 343 10.52 -14.59 -0.90
N ALA A 344 9.84 -14.04 -1.91
CA ALA A 344 8.46 -13.58 -1.77
C ALA A 344 7.50 -14.75 -1.52
N ILE A 345 7.70 -15.88 -2.20
CA ILE A 345 6.91 -17.11 -2.01
C ILE A 345 7.18 -17.71 -0.63
N ALA A 346 8.45 -17.84 -0.21
CA ALA A 346 8.82 -18.41 1.08
C ALA A 346 8.29 -17.61 2.28
N ASN A 347 8.10 -16.31 2.12
CA ASN A 347 7.51 -15.43 3.15
C ASN A 347 6.00 -15.20 2.98
N GLU A 348 5.37 -15.90 2.06
CA GLU A 348 3.93 -15.76 1.76
C GLU A 348 3.51 -14.33 1.36
N TYR A 349 4.45 -13.50 0.88
CA TYR A 349 4.15 -12.17 0.30
C TYR A 349 3.36 -12.28 -1.00
N VAL A 350 3.46 -13.44 -1.65
CA VAL A 350 2.57 -13.91 -2.70
C VAL A 350 2.02 -15.26 -2.23
N THR A 351 0.72 -15.34 -2.08
CA THR A 351 0.01 -16.53 -1.61
C THR A 351 -1.04 -16.97 -2.60
N SER A 352 -1.69 -18.11 -2.34
CA SER A 352 -2.80 -18.60 -3.14
C SER A 352 -3.93 -19.10 -2.27
N PHE A 353 -5.15 -18.99 -2.76
CA PHE A 353 -6.33 -19.61 -2.18
C PHE A 353 -7.24 -20.16 -3.30
N ASP A 354 -8.14 -21.08 -2.95
CA ASP A 354 -9.10 -21.63 -3.90
C ASP A 354 -10.32 -20.71 -4.02
N HIS A 355 -10.39 -20.01 -5.16
CA HIS A 355 -11.52 -19.14 -5.47
C HIS A 355 -12.68 -19.97 -6.05
N PRO A 356 -13.92 -19.86 -5.54
CA PRO A 356 -15.03 -20.73 -5.94
C PRO A 356 -15.38 -20.68 -7.42
N ALA A 357 -15.17 -19.56 -8.09
CA ALA A 357 -15.51 -19.40 -9.51
C ALA A 357 -14.37 -19.78 -10.47
N VAL A 358 -13.08 -19.62 -10.07
CA VAL A 358 -11.95 -19.74 -11.00
C VAL A 358 -10.86 -20.72 -10.54
N GLY A 359 -11.05 -21.38 -9.39
CA GLY A 359 -10.05 -22.30 -8.82
C GLY A 359 -8.86 -21.55 -8.18
N PRO A 360 -7.65 -22.14 -8.18
CA PRO A 360 -6.51 -21.56 -7.51
C PRO A 360 -6.17 -20.16 -8.03
N LEU A 361 -6.24 -19.16 -7.15
CA LEU A 361 -5.94 -17.75 -7.45
C LEU A 361 -4.75 -17.28 -6.62
N ARG A 362 -3.74 -16.71 -7.29
CA ARG A 362 -2.58 -16.09 -6.61
C ARG A 362 -2.85 -14.61 -6.36
N VAL A 363 -2.55 -14.17 -5.15
CA VAL A 363 -2.77 -12.78 -4.71
C VAL A 363 -1.60 -12.28 -3.86
N PRO A 364 -1.42 -10.97 -3.73
CA PRO A 364 -0.55 -10.41 -2.71
C PRO A 364 -1.02 -10.85 -1.32
N GLY A 365 -0.12 -11.43 -0.54
CA GLY A 365 -0.35 -11.84 0.84
C GLY A 365 -0.29 -10.66 1.81
N PHE A 366 -0.50 -10.95 3.09
CA PHE A 366 -0.33 -9.96 4.15
C PHE A 366 1.15 -9.93 4.57
N PRO A 367 1.85 -8.78 4.45
CA PRO A 367 3.32 -8.75 4.58
C PRO A 367 3.83 -8.70 6.03
N ILE A 368 2.96 -8.96 7.01
CA ILE A 368 3.32 -8.97 8.44
C ILE A 368 3.04 -10.37 9.00
N THR A 369 4.06 -11.01 9.56
CA THR A 369 3.93 -12.31 10.20
C THR A 369 3.75 -12.13 11.71
N LEU A 370 2.64 -12.63 12.25
CA LEU A 370 2.36 -12.72 13.68
C LEU A 370 2.48 -14.17 14.12
N SER A 371 3.38 -14.46 15.07
CA SER A 371 3.72 -15.84 15.48
C SER A 371 2.56 -16.61 16.08
N GLU A 372 1.69 -15.93 16.84
CA GLU A 372 0.59 -16.56 17.59
C GLU A 372 -0.78 -16.35 16.95
N THR A 373 -0.99 -15.20 16.32
CA THR A 373 -2.27 -14.79 15.72
C THR A 373 -2.07 -14.39 14.25
N PRO A 374 -1.68 -15.34 13.37
CA PRO A 374 -1.33 -15.03 11.98
C PRO A 374 -2.50 -14.43 11.22
N ALA A 375 -2.19 -13.53 10.32
CA ALA A 375 -3.14 -13.08 9.30
C ALA A 375 -3.48 -14.22 8.33
N SER A 376 -4.67 -14.20 7.76
CA SER A 376 -5.11 -15.25 6.81
C SER A 376 -6.13 -14.72 5.81
N ILE A 377 -6.06 -15.23 4.58
CA ILE A 377 -7.14 -15.09 3.62
C ILE A 377 -8.11 -16.26 3.85
N ARG A 378 -9.30 -15.96 4.35
CA ARG A 378 -10.32 -16.94 4.74
C ARG A 378 -11.34 -17.20 3.62
N TYR A 379 -11.65 -16.17 2.85
CA TYR A 379 -12.58 -16.21 1.72
C TYR A 379 -12.30 -15.07 0.72
N PRO A 380 -12.73 -15.23 -0.55
CA PRO A 380 -12.57 -14.21 -1.60
C PRO A 380 -13.36 -12.95 -1.30
N ALA A 381 -13.26 -11.96 -2.20
CA ALA A 381 -14.17 -10.83 -2.18
C ALA A 381 -15.61 -11.31 -2.37
N PRO A 382 -16.59 -10.70 -1.69
CA PRO A 382 -17.99 -11.14 -1.80
C PRO A 382 -18.56 -10.81 -3.17
N GLU A 383 -19.43 -11.69 -3.67
CA GLU A 383 -20.30 -11.34 -4.77
C GLU A 383 -21.25 -10.19 -4.39
N TYR A 384 -21.84 -9.56 -5.38
CA TYR A 384 -22.70 -8.40 -5.17
C TYR A 384 -23.93 -8.72 -4.31
N GLY A 385 -23.97 -8.19 -3.08
CA GLY A 385 -25.07 -8.42 -2.14
C GLY A 385 -25.15 -9.83 -1.55
N GLU A 386 -24.13 -10.65 -1.73
CA GLU A 386 -24.07 -12.08 -1.38
C GLU A 386 -24.58 -12.40 0.02
N HIS A 387 -24.26 -11.57 0.99
CA HIS A 387 -24.52 -11.84 2.40
C HIS A 387 -25.63 -10.96 2.99
N THR A 388 -26.44 -10.31 2.15
CA THR A 388 -27.44 -9.32 2.61
C THR A 388 -28.38 -9.92 3.67
N GLU A 389 -29.02 -11.04 3.39
CA GLU A 389 -29.95 -11.66 4.34
C GLU A 389 -29.24 -12.19 5.59
N THR A 390 -28.13 -12.87 5.38
CA THR A 390 -27.35 -13.44 6.50
C THR A 390 -26.91 -12.36 7.48
N ILE A 391 -26.46 -11.20 6.96
CA ILE A 391 -26.07 -10.06 7.81
C ILE A 391 -27.28 -9.52 8.59
N LEU A 392 -28.43 -9.35 7.93
CA LEU A 392 -29.63 -8.83 8.60
C LEU A 392 -30.16 -9.78 9.69
N LEU A 393 -30.16 -11.09 9.41
CA LEU A 393 -30.54 -12.13 10.37
C LEU A 393 -29.57 -12.20 11.56
N GLU A 394 -28.25 -12.23 11.28
CA GLU A 394 -27.23 -12.47 12.29
C GLU A 394 -26.89 -11.23 13.14
N VAL A 395 -26.78 -10.07 12.50
CA VAL A 395 -26.32 -8.83 13.16
C VAL A 395 -27.50 -8.07 13.76
N LEU A 396 -28.54 -7.82 12.97
CA LEU A 396 -29.70 -7.05 13.40
C LEU A 396 -30.82 -7.89 14.00
N LYS A 397 -30.71 -9.24 13.93
CA LYS A 397 -31.75 -10.16 14.43
C LYS A 397 -33.12 -9.94 13.79
N MET A 398 -33.14 -9.43 12.57
CA MET A 398 -34.37 -9.21 11.80
C MET A 398 -35.01 -10.55 11.45
N ASP A 399 -36.32 -10.58 11.38
CA ASP A 399 -37.05 -11.73 10.85
C ASP A 399 -37.26 -11.62 9.32
N TRP A 400 -37.82 -12.68 8.72
CA TRP A 400 -38.02 -12.74 7.27
C TRP A 400 -39.09 -11.77 6.76
N ASP A 401 -40.07 -11.38 7.60
CA ASP A 401 -41.09 -10.42 7.21
C ASP A 401 -40.49 -9.00 7.12
N GLU A 402 -39.63 -8.63 8.06
CA GLU A 402 -38.88 -7.39 8.04
C GLU A 402 -37.93 -7.32 6.80
N ILE A 403 -37.20 -8.40 6.51
CA ILE A 403 -36.31 -8.47 5.35
C ILE A 403 -37.11 -8.36 4.05
N THR A 404 -38.26 -9.04 3.97
CA THR A 404 -39.14 -8.97 2.80
C THR A 404 -39.67 -7.55 2.60
N ALA A 405 -40.08 -6.88 3.65
CA ALA A 405 -40.52 -5.47 3.56
C ALA A 405 -39.42 -4.54 3.01
N LEU A 406 -38.15 -4.73 3.43
CA LEU A 406 -37.02 -3.95 2.91
C LEU A 406 -36.78 -4.22 1.41
N ARG A 407 -36.98 -5.47 0.95
CA ARG A 407 -36.92 -5.83 -0.48
C ARG A 407 -38.04 -5.20 -1.30
N GLU A 408 -39.30 -5.25 -0.81
CA GLU A 408 -40.44 -4.62 -1.46
C GLU A 408 -40.27 -3.12 -1.60
N LEU A 409 -39.70 -2.50 -0.57
CA LEU A 409 -39.32 -1.09 -0.57
C LEU A 409 -38.08 -0.83 -1.45
N LYS A 410 -37.43 -1.85 -1.99
CA LYS A 410 -36.17 -1.75 -2.77
C LYS A 410 -35.05 -1.02 -2.00
N VAL A 411 -34.95 -1.26 -0.71
CA VAL A 411 -33.87 -0.77 0.16
C VAL A 411 -32.65 -1.66 0.04
N ILE A 412 -32.88 -2.96 0.00
CA ILE A 412 -31.87 -4.02 -0.15
C ILE A 412 -32.07 -4.79 -1.45
#